data_e55c904907587700a70a43dce94ec6af
#
_entry.id   e55c904907587700a70a43dce94ec6af
#
_cell.length_a   1.000
_cell.length_b   1.000
_cell.length_c   1.000
_cell.angle_alpha   90.00
_cell.angle_beta   90.00
_cell.angle_gamma   90.00
#
_symmetry.space_group_name_H-M   'P 1'
#
loop_
_entity.id
_entity.type
_entity.pdbx_description
1 polymer ?
#
loop_
_entity_poly.entity_id
_entity_poly.type
_entity_poly.pdbx_seq_one_letter_code
_entity_poly.pdbx_strand_id
1 'polypeptide(L)'
;MSSDRGWTATSLLTRLAAIFAALVLVTSGVGAANAHPEDEFCRPGEGGGLDPALCRALSALDSADRAATIDDDRFERVELNDRTALETAWLYLQIGVRHILPGGTDHILFVLALFLSTRRLKSLALQITAFTVAHTATLGLASAGVVSPPASIVEPLIAATIAYVAAENILFKDMTRWRPLIVFGFGLVHGLGFAGFIGKVGLPADQFWSALIGFNIGVEIGQLSVVAFAAILGTVLMAILNNMGRPALYRTALVIPGSLVIGLIGAWWTIERVFF
;
A
#
# COMPACT_ATOMS: atom_id res chain seq x y z
N MET A 1 -43.90 -30.03 3.69
CA MET A 1 -43.72 -28.62 4.14
C MET A 1 -42.23 -28.33 4.12
N SER A 2 -41.69 -27.87 2.97
CA SER A 2 -40.31 -27.45 2.81
C SER A 2 -40.27 -25.92 3.02
N SER A 3 -39.64 -25.50 4.10
CA SER A 3 -39.42 -24.06 4.34
C SER A 3 -38.30 -23.56 3.41
N ASP A 4 -38.67 -23.09 2.23
CA ASP A 4 -37.82 -22.26 1.40
C ASP A 4 -37.50 -20.96 2.18
N ARG A 5 -36.36 -20.96 2.87
CA ARG A 5 -35.76 -19.71 3.36
C ARG A 5 -35.23 -18.96 2.14
N GLY A 6 -36.13 -18.22 1.48
CA GLY A 6 -35.80 -17.36 0.37
C GLY A 6 -34.81 -16.28 0.78
N TRP A 7 -33.56 -16.49 0.42
CA TRP A 7 -32.53 -15.45 0.49
C TRP A 7 -32.92 -14.35 -0.52
N THR A 8 -33.42 -13.25 -0.02
CA THR A 8 -33.70 -12.11 -0.91
C THR A 8 -32.37 -11.53 -1.40
N ALA A 9 -32.33 -11.11 -2.65
CA ALA A 9 -31.13 -10.51 -3.25
C ALA A 9 -30.59 -9.33 -2.40
N THR A 10 -31.48 -8.58 -1.76
CA THR A 10 -31.18 -7.49 -0.82
C THR A 10 -30.44 -7.98 0.43
N SER A 11 -30.81 -9.11 1.02
CA SER A 11 -30.12 -9.65 2.22
C SER A 11 -28.72 -10.17 1.90
N LEU A 12 -28.50 -10.70 0.69
CA LEU A 12 -27.19 -11.13 0.25
C LEU A 12 -26.29 -9.92 -0.05
N LEU A 13 -26.81 -8.91 -0.74
CA LEU A 13 -26.10 -7.67 -1.05
C LEU A 13 -25.63 -6.94 0.21
N THR A 14 -26.51 -6.83 1.22
CA THR A 14 -26.18 -6.19 2.50
C THR A 14 -25.08 -6.95 3.24
N ARG A 15 -25.12 -8.29 3.22
CA ARG A 15 -24.09 -9.12 3.88
C ARG A 15 -22.75 -9.07 3.15
N LEU A 16 -22.75 -9.09 1.82
CA LEU A 16 -21.51 -8.96 1.02
C LEU A 16 -20.89 -7.59 1.16
N ALA A 17 -21.70 -6.53 1.16
CA ALA A 17 -21.21 -5.17 1.44
C ALA A 17 -20.67 -5.04 2.87
N ALA A 18 -21.33 -5.66 3.87
CA ALA A 18 -20.87 -5.68 5.24
C ALA A 18 -19.55 -6.47 5.41
N ILE A 19 -19.41 -7.62 4.75
CA ILE A 19 -18.18 -8.42 4.76
C ILE A 19 -17.03 -7.65 4.09
N PHE A 20 -17.31 -7.00 2.96
CA PHE A 20 -16.30 -6.18 2.29
C PHE A 20 -15.91 -4.95 3.12
N ALA A 21 -16.90 -4.25 3.70
CA ALA A 21 -16.64 -3.14 4.61
C ALA A 21 -15.87 -3.59 5.86
N ALA A 22 -16.21 -4.75 6.44
CA ALA A 22 -15.47 -5.33 7.55
C ALA A 22 -14.05 -5.72 7.14
N LEU A 23 -13.85 -6.27 5.95
CA LEU A 23 -12.52 -6.60 5.43
C LEU A 23 -11.67 -5.35 5.24
N VAL A 24 -12.25 -4.29 4.67
CA VAL A 24 -11.58 -2.99 4.52
C VAL A 24 -11.30 -2.36 5.89
N LEU A 25 -12.24 -2.43 6.84
CA LEU A 25 -12.04 -1.91 8.21
C LEU A 25 -10.99 -2.70 8.99
N VAL A 26 -10.92 -4.03 8.81
CA VAL A 26 -9.89 -4.88 9.42
C VAL A 26 -8.51 -4.62 8.79
N THR A 27 -8.44 -4.40 7.48
CA THR A 27 -7.19 -4.08 6.80
C THR A 27 -6.76 -2.62 6.99
N SER A 28 -7.71 -1.70 7.13
CA SER A 28 -7.42 -0.28 7.39
C SER A 28 -7.17 0.01 8.85
N GLY A 29 -7.12 -1.03 9.73
CA GLY A 29 -6.96 -0.92 11.18
C GLY A 29 -7.08 0.52 11.64
N VAL A 30 -8.18 0.89 12.30
CA VAL A 30 -8.35 2.24 12.85
C VAL A 30 -7.33 2.41 13.99
N GLY A 31 -6.06 2.32 13.64
CA GLY A 31 -4.91 2.72 14.42
C GLY A 31 -4.65 4.17 14.03
N ALA A 32 -4.70 5.01 15.03
CA ALA A 32 -4.49 6.44 14.94
C ALA A 32 -3.51 6.80 13.81
N ALA A 33 -3.86 7.83 13.04
CA ALA A 33 -3.10 8.43 11.96
C ALA A 33 -1.72 9.00 12.35
N ASN A 34 -1.10 8.48 13.40
CA ASN A 34 0.19 8.87 13.99
C ASN A 34 1.12 7.66 14.22
N ALA A 35 0.89 6.51 13.60
CA ALA A 35 1.91 5.47 13.61
C ALA A 35 3.01 5.90 12.64
N HIS A 36 4.10 6.42 13.19
CA HIS A 36 5.33 6.60 12.42
C HIS A 36 5.71 5.24 11.82
N PRO A 37 6.17 5.18 10.55
CA PRO A 37 6.54 3.92 9.90
C PRO A 37 7.50 3.05 10.73
N GLU A 38 8.36 3.69 11.55
CA GLU A 38 9.28 3.03 12.46
C GLU A 38 8.58 2.22 13.56
N ASP A 39 7.43 2.68 14.06
CA ASP A 39 6.67 1.97 15.11
C ASP A 39 6.13 0.63 14.64
N GLU A 40 5.91 0.50 13.34
CA GLU A 40 5.40 -0.72 12.73
C GLU A 40 6.48 -1.81 12.60
N PHE A 41 7.72 -1.42 12.32
CA PHE A 41 8.82 -2.35 12.13
C PHE A 41 9.55 -2.72 13.42
N CYS A 42 9.36 -1.95 14.50
CA CYS A 42 10.12 -2.03 15.74
C CYS A 42 9.28 -2.42 16.97
N ARG A 43 8.08 -2.98 16.83
CA ARG A 43 7.26 -3.39 17.98
C ARG A 43 7.91 -4.52 18.78
N PRO A 44 8.11 -4.36 20.11
CA PRO A 44 8.62 -5.42 20.95
C PRO A 44 7.62 -6.60 21.03
N GLY A 45 8.05 -7.82 20.68
CA GLY A 45 7.28 -9.04 20.90
C GLY A 45 6.51 -9.61 19.72
N GLU A 46 6.24 -8.85 18.68
CA GLU A 46 5.75 -9.40 17.41
C GLU A 46 6.96 -9.47 16.48
N GLY A 47 7.39 -10.67 16.08
CA GLY A 47 8.60 -10.96 15.30
C GLY A 47 8.88 -10.02 14.10
N GLY A 48 8.96 -8.76 14.38
CA GLY A 48 9.35 -7.67 13.50
C GLY A 48 10.81 -7.88 13.11
N GLY A 49 11.09 -8.31 11.91
CA GLY A 49 12.38 -8.78 11.49
C GLY A 49 13.43 -7.71 11.24
N LEU A 50 13.33 -6.52 11.82
CA LEU A 50 14.44 -5.59 11.88
C LEU A 50 15.35 -5.95 13.07
N ASP A 51 16.65 -5.82 12.85
CA ASP A 51 17.67 -5.97 13.88
C ASP A 51 17.31 -5.05 15.08
N PRO A 52 17.31 -5.57 16.33
CA PRO A 52 17.05 -4.77 17.52
C PRO A 52 17.99 -3.57 17.67
N ALA A 53 19.20 -3.60 17.10
CA ALA A 53 20.12 -2.46 17.08
C ALA A 53 19.62 -1.37 16.11
N LEU A 54 19.10 -1.76 14.95
CA LEU A 54 18.50 -0.83 13.99
C LEU A 54 17.23 -0.17 14.54
N CYS A 55 16.39 -0.92 15.26
CA CYS A 55 15.22 -0.37 15.92
C CYS A 55 15.57 0.62 17.03
N ARG A 56 16.64 0.35 17.81
CA ARG A 56 17.14 1.31 18.79
C ARG A 56 17.68 2.58 18.15
N ALA A 57 18.37 2.44 17.01
CA ALA A 57 18.85 3.60 16.27
C ALA A 57 17.70 4.46 15.71
N LEU A 58 16.65 3.83 15.18
CA LEU A 58 15.46 4.52 14.68
C LEU A 58 14.70 5.24 15.78
N SER A 59 14.49 4.61 16.94
CA SER A 59 13.84 5.26 18.09
C SER A 59 14.69 6.38 18.70
N ALA A 60 16.01 6.30 18.60
CA ALA A 60 16.91 7.37 19.01
C ALA A 60 16.83 8.60 18.06
N LEU A 61 16.67 8.38 16.75
CA LEU A 61 16.46 9.44 15.76
C LEU A 61 15.15 10.18 16.01
N ASP A 62 14.06 9.47 16.29
CA ASP A 62 12.76 10.08 16.58
C ASP A 62 12.78 10.91 17.89
N SER A 63 13.54 10.46 18.89
CA SER A 63 13.76 11.22 20.13
C SER A 63 14.68 12.44 19.93
N ALA A 64 15.60 12.40 18.98
CA ALA A 64 16.52 13.50 18.66
C ALA A 64 15.81 14.63 17.87
N ASP A 65 14.87 14.30 16.99
CA ASP A 65 14.01 15.27 16.30
C ASP A 65 13.11 16.06 17.28
N ARG A 66 12.80 15.47 18.44
CA ARG A 66 12.04 16.13 19.53
C ARG A 66 12.92 16.97 20.46
N ALA A 67 14.22 16.71 20.50
CA ALA A 67 15.16 17.43 21.33
C ALA A 67 16.27 18.02 20.46
N ALA A 68 16.00 19.20 19.88
CA ALA A 68 16.90 19.91 18.98
C ALA A 68 18.21 20.37 19.66
N THR A 69 18.99 19.47 20.24
CA THR A 69 20.42 19.65 20.59
C THR A 69 21.03 18.31 20.96
N ILE A 70 21.61 17.59 20.03
CA ILE A 70 22.55 16.50 20.35
C ILE A 70 23.76 16.58 19.43
N ASP A 71 24.90 16.62 20.11
CA ASP A 71 26.29 16.61 19.63
C ASP A 71 26.49 15.51 18.55
N ASP A 72 27.01 15.89 17.40
CA ASP A 72 27.05 15.14 16.13
C ASP A 72 28.02 13.92 16.15
N ASP A 73 28.72 13.64 17.25
CA ASP A 73 29.81 12.67 17.29
C ASP A 73 29.47 11.29 17.92
N ARG A 74 28.21 11.01 18.25
CA ARG A 74 27.79 9.77 18.94
C ARG A 74 26.87 8.83 18.19
N PHE A 75 26.61 9.04 16.92
CA PHE A 75 25.96 8.03 16.11
C PHE A 75 27.01 7.01 15.67
N GLU A 76 27.20 5.98 16.49
CA GLU A 76 27.73 4.71 16.04
C GLU A 76 26.82 4.24 14.90
N ARG A 77 27.23 4.53 13.66
CA ARG A 77 26.57 4.00 12.45
C ARG A 77 26.53 2.50 12.67
N VAL A 78 25.33 1.97 12.84
CA VAL A 78 25.11 0.53 12.82
C VAL A 78 25.79 0.05 11.54
N GLU A 79 26.91 -0.65 11.69
CA GLU A 79 27.72 -1.13 10.58
C GLU A 79 26.89 -2.13 9.77
N LEU A 80 26.13 -1.62 8.80
CA LEU A 80 25.57 -2.42 7.71
C LEU A 80 26.70 -2.89 6.77
N ASN A 81 27.93 -2.47 7.06
CA ASN A 81 29.09 -2.54 6.18
C ASN A 81 29.63 -3.96 5.97
N ASP A 82 29.24 -4.94 6.80
CA ASP A 82 29.73 -6.32 6.66
C ASP A 82 28.79 -7.23 5.86
N ARG A 83 27.64 -6.71 5.38
CA ARG A 83 26.68 -7.51 4.61
C ARG A 83 27.07 -7.56 3.13
N THR A 84 26.89 -8.73 2.55
CA THR A 84 27.01 -8.90 1.10
C THR A 84 25.84 -8.21 0.37
N ALA A 85 26.03 -7.88 -0.90
CA ALA A 85 24.98 -7.29 -1.73
C ALA A 85 23.69 -8.13 -1.75
N LEU A 86 23.81 -9.46 -1.67
CA LEU A 86 22.65 -10.36 -1.62
C LEU A 86 21.92 -10.32 -0.28
N GLU A 87 22.63 -10.28 0.82
CA GLU A 87 22.04 -10.16 2.17
C GLU A 87 21.33 -8.82 2.32
N THR A 88 21.92 -7.75 1.81
CA THR A 88 21.27 -6.42 1.75
C THR A 88 20.02 -6.45 0.89
N ALA A 89 20.08 -7.01 -0.32
CA ALA A 89 18.90 -7.13 -1.18
C ALA A 89 17.79 -7.95 -0.51
N TRP A 90 18.13 -9.04 0.18
CA TRP A 90 17.17 -9.86 0.90
C TRP A 90 16.54 -9.14 2.09
N LEU A 91 17.32 -8.40 2.88
CA LEU A 91 16.81 -7.59 3.98
C LEU A 91 15.81 -6.55 3.45
N TYR A 92 16.20 -5.79 2.43
CA TYR A 92 15.34 -4.76 1.86
C TYR A 92 14.10 -5.33 1.15
N LEU A 93 14.19 -6.54 0.58
CA LEU A 93 13.03 -7.25 0.06
C LEU A 93 11.99 -7.51 1.17
N GLN A 94 12.45 -7.98 2.33
CA GLN A 94 11.54 -8.20 3.47
C GLN A 94 10.92 -6.89 3.96
N ILE A 95 11.71 -5.81 4.01
CA ILE A 95 11.20 -4.47 4.36
C ILE A 95 10.15 -4.03 3.33
N GLY A 96 10.39 -4.23 2.03
CA GLY A 96 9.45 -3.92 0.97
C GLY A 96 8.14 -4.70 1.05
N VAL A 97 8.19 -6.01 1.36
CA VAL A 97 6.97 -6.81 1.60
C VAL A 97 6.19 -6.26 2.79
N ARG A 98 6.88 -5.94 3.88
CA ARG A 98 6.26 -5.41 5.10
C ARG A 98 5.74 -4.00 4.92
N HIS A 99 6.37 -3.19 4.09
CA HIS A 99 5.86 -1.88 3.71
C HIS A 99 4.45 -1.97 3.09
N ILE A 100 4.12 -3.08 2.44
CA ILE A 100 2.79 -3.32 1.89
C ILE A 100 1.92 -4.10 2.89
N LEU A 101 2.42 -5.16 3.49
CA LEU A 101 1.68 -6.10 4.35
C LEU A 101 2.33 -6.22 5.73
N PRO A 102 1.66 -5.77 6.81
CA PRO A 102 0.30 -5.21 6.89
C PRO A 102 0.22 -3.68 6.76
N GLY A 103 1.34 -2.96 6.76
CA GLY A 103 1.42 -1.53 7.05
C GLY A 103 0.99 -0.58 5.95
N GLY A 104 1.14 -0.95 4.68
CA GLY A 104 0.90 -0.08 3.54
C GLY A 104 -0.58 0.08 3.17
N THR A 105 -1.40 0.59 4.09
CA THR A 105 -2.85 0.74 3.87
C THR A 105 -3.16 1.55 2.61
N ASP A 106 -2.38 2.60 2.31
CA ASP A 106 -2.52 3.38 1.08
C ASP A 106 -2.32 2.50 -0.16
N HIS A 107 -1.26 1.68 -0.18
CA HIS A 107 -0.97 0.75 -1.28
C HIS A 107 -2.03 -0.36 -1.38
N ILE A 108 -2.47 -0.91 -0.25
CA ILE A 108 -3.49 -1.96 -0.23
C ILE A 108 -4.79 -1.43 -0.82
N LEU A 109 -5.28 -0.26 -0.38
CA LEU A 109 -6.50 0.35 -0.90
C LEU A 109 -6.37 0.72 -2.38
N PHE A 110 -5.21 1.25 -2.78
CA PHE A 110 -4.92 1.55 -4.17
C PHE A 110 -4.97 0.30 -5.05
N VAL A 111 -4.30 -0.77 -4.66
CA VAL A 111 -4.28 -2.06 -5.40
C VAL A 111 -5.66 -2.71 -5.43
N LEU A 112 -6.43 -2.65 -4.34
CA LEU A 112 -7.83 -3.11 -4.32
C LEU A 112 -8.71 -2.29 -5.26
N ALA A 113 -8.53 -0.97 -5.33
CA ALA A 113 -9.23 -0.13 -6.30
C ALA A 113 -8.85 -0.50 -7.74
N LEU A 114 -7.57 -0.77 -8.03
CA LEU A 114 -7.14 -1.28 -9.34
C LEU A 114 -7.77 -2.65 -9.65
N PHE A 115 -7.83 -3.56 -8.68
CA PHE A 115 -8.45 -4.88 -8.84
C PHE A 115 -9.94 -4.77 -9.17
N LEU A 116 -10.68 -3.89 -8.50
CA LEU A 116 -12.11 -3.67 -8.75
C LEU A 116 -12.38 -3.13 -10.16
N SER A 117 -11.42 -2.48 -10.79
CA SER A 117 -11.54 -1.92 -12.12
C SER A 117 -11.47 -2.94 -13.25
N THR A 118 -10.77 -4.04 -13.05
CA THR A 118 -10.55 -5.03 -14.10
C THR A 118 -10.42 -6.44 -13.54
N ARG A 119 -10.96 -7.39 -14.30
CA ARG A 119 -10.82 -8.82 -14.00
C ARG A 119 -9.67 -9.48 -14.79
N ARG A 120 -8.98 -8.71 -15.63
CA ARG A 120 -7.88 -9.21 -16.47
C ARG A 120 -6.58 -9.13 -15.67
N LEU A 121 -6.20 -10.24 -15.02
CA LEU A 121 -4.98 -10.30 -14.19
C LEU A 121 -3.72 -9.82 -14.91
N LYS A 122 -3.58 -10.12 -16.22
CA LYS A 122 -2.45 -9.63 -17.02
C LYS A 122 -2.41 -8.10 -17.10
N SER A 123 -3.57 -7.46 -17.31
CA SER A 123 -3.65 -6.00 -17.34
C SER A 123 -3.37 -5.38 -15.97
N LEU A 124 -3.80 -6.05 -14.90
CA LEU A 124 -3.57 -5.62 -13.53
C LEU A 124 -2.09 -5.75 -13.15
N ALA A 125 -1.45 -6.88 -13.48
CA ALA A 125 -0.02 -7.07 -13.27
C ALA A 125 0.80 -5.98 -13.98
N LEU A 126 0.48 -5.68 -15.25
CA LEU A 126 1.15 -4.60 -16.00
C LEU A 126 1.01 -3.24 -15.30
N GLN A 127 -0.15 -2.93 -14.75
CA GLN A 127 -0.36 -1.67 -14.01
C GLN A 127 0.46 -1.64 -12.72
N ILE A 128 0.50 -2.75 -11.98
CA ILE A 128 1.29 -2.87 -10.75
C ILE A 128 2.79 -2.73 -11.07
N THR A 129 3.31 -3.44 -12.06
CA THR A 129 4.71 -3.29 -12.49
C THR A 129 5.02 -1.87 -12.95
N ALA A 130 4.12 -1.23 -13.71
CA ALA A 130 4.29 0.17 -14.12
C ALA A 130 4.36 1.12 -12.90
N PHE A 131 3.50 0.89 -11.90
CA PHE A 131 3.53 1.60 -10.63
C PHE A 131 4.86 1.37 -9.90
N THR A 132 5.30 0.11 -9.73
CA THR A 132 6.55 -0.22 -9.02
C THR A 132 7.78 0.37 -9.70
N VAL A 133 7.84 0.37 -11.04
CA VAL A 133 8.93 1.01 -11.78
C VAL A 133 8.98 2.51 -11.52
N ALA A 134 7.82 3.18 -11.57
CA ALA A 134 7.72 4.61 -11.28
C ALA A 134 8.10 4.92 -9.83
N HIS A 135 7.57 4.13 -8.89
CA HIS A 135 7.87 4.21 -7.47
C HIS A 135 9.39 4.07 -7.21
N THR A 136 10.02 3.06 -7.83
CA THR A 136 11.48 2.84 -7.74
C THR A 136 12.25 4.06 -8.21
N ALA A 137 11.85 4.66 -9.32
CA ALA A 137 12.54 5.81 -9.89
C ALA A 137 12.51 7.02 -8.93
N THR A 138 11.34 7.39 -8.41
CA THR A 138 11.23 8.55 -7.51
C THR A 138 11.78 8.27 -6.12
N LEU A 139 11.61 7.05 -5.59
CA LEU A 139 12.24 6.65 -4.34
C LEU A 139 13.76 6.71 -4.46
N GLY A 140 14.34 6.21 -5.56
CA GLY A 140 15.77 6.27 -5.79
C GLY A 140 16.30 7.71 -5.89
N LEU A 141 15.61 8.59 -6.64
CA LEU A 141 15.96 10.01 -6.76
C LEU A 141 15.89 10.73 -5.41
N ALA A 142 14.86 10.43 -4.62
CA ALA A 142 14.67 11.06 -3.33
C ALA A 142 15.70 10.54 -2.30
N SER A 143 15.99 9.23 -2.30
CA SER A 143 17.03 8.64 -1.44
C SER A 143 18.44 9.12 -1.80
N ALA A 144 18.67 9.49 -3.07
CA ALA A 144 19.92 10.11 -3.52
C ALA A 144 19.98 11.62 -3.21
N GLY A 145 18.97 12.20 -2.58
CA GLY A 145 18.90 13.63 -2.26
C GLY A 145 18.65 14.55 -3.44
N VAL A 146 18.29 14.02 -4.62
CA VAL A 146 18.04 14.82 -5.83
C VAL A 146 16.69 15.53 -5.76
N VAL A 147 15.70 14.92 -5.11
CA VAL A 147 14.34 15.45 -4.95
C VAL A 147 13.88 15.23 -3.51
N SER A 148 13.39 16.27 -2.85
CA SER A 148 12.88 16.19 -1.47
C SER A 148 11.63 17.06 -1.32
N PRO A 149 10.48 16.66 -1.90
CA PRO A 149 9.24 17.40 -1.72
C PRO A 149 8.72 17.25 -0.29
N PRO A 150 8.07 18.29 0.26
CA PRO A 150 7.52 18.23 1.61
C PRO A 150 6.40 17.18 1.70
N ALA A 151 6.37 16.43 2.80
CA ALA A 151 5.37 15.40 3.08
C ALA A 151 3.93 15.98 3.02
N SER A 152 3.75 17.22 3.49
CA SER A 152 2.47 17.94 3.43
C SER A 152 1.87 18.11 2.03
N ILE A 153 2.67 17.93 0.97
CA ILE A 153 2.18 17.91 -0.42
C ILE A 153 2.01 16.48 -0.91
N VAL A 154 2.98 15.61 -0.60
CA VAL A 154 3.02 14.25 -1.15
C VAL A 154 1.91 13.37 -0.56
N GLU A 155 1.71 13.41 0.75
CA GLU A 155 0.74 12.56 1.44
C GLU A 155 -0.71 12.81 1.01
N PRO A 156 -1.21 14.07 0.89
CA PRO A 156 -2.52 14.32 0.32
C PRO A 156 -2.65 13.84 -1.13
N LEU A 157 -1.60 13.97 -1.95
CA LEU A 157 -1.60 13.50 -3.32
C LEU A 157 -1.70 11.98 -3.39
N ILE A 158 -1.01 11.24 -2.51
CA ILE A 158 -1.15 9.78 -2.39
C ILE A 158 -2.62 9.42 -2.13
N ALA A 159 -3.24 10.02 -1.12
CA ALA A 159 -4.63 9.77 -0.79
C ALA A 159 -5.58 10.13 -1.95
N ALA A 160 -5.32 11.24 -2.64
CA ALA A 160 -6.11 11.66 -3.81
C ALA A 160 -6.02 10.66 -4.96
N THR A 161 -4.88 9.98 -5.17
CA THR A 161 -4.76 8.94 -6.22
C THR A 161 -5.68 7.75 -5.93
N ILE A 162 -5.85 7.36 -4.66
CA ILE A 162 -6.75 6.29 -4.23
C ILE A 162 -8.19 6.67 -4.52
N ALA A 163 -8.59 7.89 -4.11
CA ALA A 163 -9.91 8.42 -4.36
C ALA A 163 -10.22 8.51 -5.87
N TYR A 164 -9.25 8.93 -6.68
CA TYR A 164 -9.39 9.01 -8.13
C TYR A 164 -9.68 7.66 -8.76
N VAL A 165 -8.88 6.62 -8.45
CA VAL A 165 -9.09 5.28 -9.01
C VAL A 165 -10.45 4.71 -8.61
N ALA A 166 -10.86 4.93 -7.37
CA ALA A 166 -12.15 4.49 -6.86
C ALA A 166 -13.31 5.21 -7.57
N ALA A 167 -13.19 6.53 -7.76
CA ALA A 167 -14.20 7.32 -8.51
C ALA A 167 -14.31 6.86 -9.97
N GLU A 168 -13.17 6.60 -10.65
CA GLU A 168 -13.16 6.09 -12.01
C GLU A 168 -13.91 4.75 -12.13
N ASN A 169 -13.79 3.84 -11.16
CA ASN A 169 -14.50 2.57 -11.15
C ASN A 169 -16.02 2.73 -11.03
N ILE A 170 -16.49 3.77 -10.35
CA ILE A 170 -17.92 4.08 -10.20
C ILE A 170 -18.46 4.70 -11.48
N LEU A 171 -17.74 5.69 -12.02
CA LEU A 171 -18.18 6.51 -13.14
C LEU A 171 -18.09 5.78 -14.49
N PHE A 172 -17.08 4.93 -14.68
CA PHE A 172 -16.84 4.25 -15.95
C PHE A 172 -16.96 2.73 -15.82
N LYS A 173 -17.46 2.09 -16.87
CA LYS A 173 -17.59 0.62 -16.94
C LYS A 173 -16.33 -0.03 -17.49
N ASP A 174 -15.65 0.64 -18.38
CA ASP A 174 -14.48 0.15 -19.09
C ASP A 174 -13.27 0.98 -18.74
N MET A 175 -12.11 0.32 -18.64
CA MET A 175 -10.84 0.99 -18.39
C MET A 175 -10.41 1.81 -19.62
N THR A 176 -9.92 3.02 -19.37
CA THR A 176 -9.27 3.82 -20.39
C THR A 176 -7.95 3.15 -20.83
N ARG A 177 -7.60 3.28 -22.11
CA ARG A 177 -6.34 2.81 -22.65
C ARG A 177 -5.11 3.48 -22.01
N TRP A 178 -5.28 4.66 -21.45
CA TRP A 178 -4.24 5.46 -20.80
C TRP A 178 -3.99 5.07 -19.34
N ARG A 179 -4.78 4.15 -18.80
CA ARG A 179 -4.69 3.79 -17.38
C ARG A 179 -3.32 3.35 -16.92
N PRO A 180 -2.53 2.52 -17.65
CA PRO A 180 -1.18 2.19 -17.21
C PRO A 180 -0.27 3.42 -17.06
N LEU A 181 -0.44 4.44 -17.91
CA LEU A 181 0.31 5.69 -17.81
C LEU A 181 -0.13 6.54 -16.60
N ILE A 182 -1.43 6.57 -16.31
CA ILE A 182 -1.97 7.23 -15.12
C ILE A 182 -1.43 6.56 -13.85
N VAL A 183 -1.49 5.23 -13.81
CA VAL A 183 -0.98 4.43 -12.69
C VAL A 183 0.53 4.58 -12.53
N PHE A 184 1.28 4.70 -13.63
CA PHE A 184 2.70 5.06 -13.59
C PHE A 184 2.89 6.44 -12.92
N GLY A 185 2.12 7.46 -13.31
CA GLY A 185 2.15 8.78 -12.67
C GLY A 185 1.86 8.72 -11.18
N PHE A 186 0.92 7.87 -10.76
CA PHE A 186 0.63 7.64 -9.34
C PHE A 186 1.80 6.96 -8.62
N GLY A 187 2.46 6.00 -9.25
CA GLY A 187 3.68 5.39 -8.72
C GLY A 187 4.79 6.41 -8.44
N LEU A 188 4.96 7.43 -9.31
CA LEU A 188 5.91 8.51 -9.07
C LEU A 188 5.59 9.26 -7.77
N VAL A 189 4.32 9.55 -7.51
CA VAL A 189 3.88 10.24 -6.29
C VAL A 189 4.12 9.38 -5.06
N HIS A 190 3.73 8.10 -5.10
CA HIS A 190 3.87 7.17 -3.96
C HIS A 190 5.33 6.94 -3.58
N GLY A 191 6.25 6.85 -4.57
CA GLY A 191 7.68 6.67 -4.29
C GLY A 191 8.31 7.85 -3.57
N LEU A 192 7.77 9.06 -3.73
CA LEU A 192 8.20 10.24 -2.98
C LEU A 192 7.74 10.19 -1.51
N GLY A 193 6.59 9.58 -1.23
CA GLY A 193 6.04 9.50 0.14
C GLY A 193 6.89 8.65 1.09
N PHE A 194 7.59 7.64 0.59
CA PHE A 194 8.42 6.77 1.41
C PHE A 194 9.88 7.25 1.52
N ALA A 195 10.24 8.28 0.78
CA ALA A 195 11.59 8.82 0.76
C ALA A 195 12.06 9.34 2.13
N GLY A 196 11.16 9.92 2.92
CA GLY A 196 11.46 10.40 4.28
C GLY A 196 11.88 9.27 5.23
N PHE A 197 11.23 8.10 5.14
CA PHE A 197 11.59 6.92 5.92
C PHE A 197 12.96 6.36 5.49
N ILE A 198 13.16 6.15 4.20
CA ILE A 198 14.44 5.67 3.67
C ILE A 198 15.56 6.68 3.95
N GLY A 199 15.27 7.97 3.95
CA GLY A 199 16.23 9.01 4.33
C GLY A 199 16.71 8.89 5.78
N LYS A 200 15.83 8.45 6.70
CA LYS A 200 16.16 8.19 8.11
C LYS A 200 16.89 6.86 8.31
N VAL A 201 16.45 5.79 7.66
CA VAL A 201 17.08 4.46 7.74
C VAL A 201 18.42 4.44 7.02
N GLY A 202 18.59 5.25 5.97
CA GLY A 202 19.71 5.26 5.06
C GLY A 202 19.70 4.06 4.10
N LEU A 203 19.99 4.32 2.82
CA LEU A 203 20.43 3.26 1.93
C LEU A 203 21.95 3.19 2.04
N PRO A 204 22.57 2.02 2.29
CA PRO A 204 24.02 1.91 2.35
C PRO A 204 24.61 2.44 1.03
N ALA A 205 25.50 3.41 1.10
CA ALA A 205 26.00 4.11 -0.10
C ALA A 205 26.72 3.17 -1.06
N ASP A 206 27.41 2.17 -0.53
CA ASP A 206 28.15 1.12 -1.25
C ASP A 206 27.24 0.01 -1.81
N GLN A 207 25.99 -0.11 -1.28
CA GLN A 207 25.02 -1.13 -1.66
C GLN A 207 23.66 -0.56 -2.05
N PHE A 208 23.64 0.71 -2.44
CA PHE A 208 22.45 1.47 -2.79
C PHE A 208 21.51 0.72 -3.76
N TRP A 209 22.06 0.18 -4.83
CA TRP A 209 21.27 -0.53 -5.84
C TRP A 209 20.70 -1.84 -5.34
N SER A 210 21.45 -2.59 -4.53
CA SER A 210 20.98 -3.84 -3.94
C SER A 210 19.80 -3.59 -3.00
N ALA A 211 19.90 -2.57 -2.17
CA ALA A 211 18.85 -2.16 -1.26
C ALA A 211 17.61 -1.65 -2.01
N LEU A 212 17.77 -0.73 -2.96
CA LEU A 212 16.68 -0.14 -3.73
C LEU A 212 15.92 -1.19 -4.55
N ILE A 213 16.63 -2.06 -5.25
CA ILE A 213 16.03 -3.12 -6.07
C ILE A 213 15.35 -4.16 -5.16
N GLY A 214 16.04 -4.62 -4.09
CA GLY A 214 15.46 -5.54 -3.13
C GLY A 214 14.16 -5.04 -2.54
N PHE A 215 14.13 -3.79 -2.06
CA PHE A 215 12.94 -3.15 -1.53
C PHE A 215 11.78 -3.16 -2.53
N ASN A 216 12.01 -2.70 -3.75
CA ASN A 216 10.93 -2.59 -4.74
C ASN A 216 10.43 -3.94 -5.28
N ILE A 217 11.30 -4.96 -5.33
CA ILE A 217 10.84 -6.35 -5.57
C ILE A 217 9.92 -6.79 -4.43
N GLY A 218 10.25 -6.47 -3.18
CA GLY A 218 9.40 -6.74 -2.02
C GLY A 218 8.06 -6.02 -2.10
N VAL A 219 8.04 -4.76 -2.49
CA VAL A 219 6.82 -3.97 -2.73
C VAL A 219 5.94 -4.65 -3.77
N GLU A 220 6.49 -5.06 -4.92
CA GLU A 220 5.75 -5.73 -5.98
C GLU A 220 5.18 -7.08 -5.52
N ILE A 221 5.96 -7.87 -4.80
CA ILE A 221 5.48 -9.14 -4.20
C ILE A 221 4.34 -8.88 -3.24
N GLY A 222 4.43 -7.89 -2.37
CA GLY A 222 3.37 -7.50 -1.45
C GLY A 222 2.09 -7.11 -2.18
N GLN A 223 2.18 -6.25 -3.18
CA GLN A 223 1.03 -5.83 -4.00
C GLN A 223 0.40 -6.99 -4.77
N LEU A 224 1.20 -7.85 -5.39
CA LEU A 224 0.70 -9.03 -6.11
C LEU A 224 0.04 -10.04 -5.15
N SER A 225 0.51 -10.13 -3.91
CA SER A 225 -0.13 -10.96 -2.87
C SER A 225 -1.53 -10.45 -2.52
N VAL A 226 -1.71 -9.13 -2.40
CA VAL A 226 -3.04 -8.49 -2.22
C VAL A 226 -3.96 -8.81 -3.40
N VAL A 227 -3.44 -8.70 -4.63
CA VAL A 227 -4.20 -9.05 -5.85
C VAL A 227 -4.59 -10.51 -5.88
N ALA A 228 -3.66 -11.42 -5.56
CA ALA A 228 -3.94 -12.86 -5.54
C ALA A 228 -5.06 -13.18 -4.55
N PHE A 229 -4.99 -12.63 -3.35
CA PHE A 229 -6.04 -12.79 -2.34
C PHE A 229 -7.38 -12.24 -2.82
N ALA A 230 -7.41 -11.01 -3.34
CA ALA A 230 -8.62 -10.40 -3.88
C ALA A 230 -9.19 -11.18 -5.08
N ALA A 231 -8.33 -11.74 -5.94
CA ALA A 231 -8.73 -12.56 -7.08
C ALA A 231 -9.38 -13.88 -6.65
N ILE A 232 -8.87 -14.53 -5.62
CA ILE A 232 -9.48 -15.73 -5.04
C ILE A 232 -10.89 -15.40 -4.54
N LEU A 233 -11.03 -14.36 -3.73
CA LEU A 233 -12.34 -13.93 -3.19
C LEU A 233 -13.31 -13.53 -4.30
N GLY A 234 -12.84 -12.76 -5.28
CA GLY A 234 -13.64 -12.34 -6.44
C GLY A 234 -14.10 -13.51 -7.30
N THR A 235 -13.26 -14.54 -7.46
CA THR A 235 -13.60 -15.75 -8.21
C THR A 235 -14.65 -16.58 -7.47
N VAL A 236 -14.51 -16.76 -6.16
CA VAL A 236 -15.49 -17.44 -5.31
C VAL A 236 -16.84 -16.72 -5.39
N LEU A 237 -16.86 -15.41 -5.22
CA LEU A 237 -18.08 -14.61 -5.32
C LEU A 237 -18.73 -14.77 -6.70
N MET A 238 -17.94 -14.71 -7.76
CA MET A 238 -18.47 -14.87 -9.10
C MET A 238 -19.06 -16.27 -9.35
N ALA A 239 -18.44 -17.31 -8.83
CA ALA A 239 -18.98 -18.69 -8.90
C ALA A 239 -20.34 -18.76 -8.19
N ILE A 240 -20.47 -18.17 -7.02
CA ILE A 240 -21.73 -18.08 -6.28
C ILE A 240 -22.81 -17.33 -7.11
N LEU A 241 -22.47 -16.18 -7.66
CA LEU A 241 -23.40 -15.37 -8.45
C LEU A 241 -23.82 -16.09 -9.77
N ASN A 242 -22.89 -16.82 -10.40
CA ASN A 242 -23.19 -17.62 -11.58
C ASN A 242 -24.16 -18.76 -11.24
N ASN A 243 -23.93 -19.48 -10.13
CA ASN A 243 -24.82 -20.55 -9.67
C ASN A 243 -26.23 -20.03 -9.32
N MET A 244 -26.34 -18.76 -8.93
CA MET A 244 -27.63 -18.08 -8.69
C MET A 244 -28.26 -17.52 -9.98
N GLY A 245 -27.61 -17.68 -11.15
CA GLY A 245 -28.07 -17.09 -12.42
C GLY A 245 -28.00 -15.56 -12.46
N ARG A 246 -27.17 -14.93 -11.62
CA ARG A 246 -27.12 -13.46 -11.45
C ARG A 246 -25.71 -12.87 -11.61
N PRO A 247 -24.94 -13.18 -12.68
CA PRO A 247 -23.58 -12.69 -12.85
C PRO A 247 -23.49 -11.16 -12.94
N ALA A 248 -24.53 -10.49 -13.42
CA ALA A 248 -24.59 -9.04 -13.54
C ALA A 248 -24.51 -8.30 -12.18
N LEU A 249 -24.85 -8.98 -11.08
CA LEU A 249 -24.75 -8.41 -9.73
C LEU A 249 -23.32 -8.17 -9.26
N TYR A 250 -22.29 -8.75 -9.91
CA TYR A 250 -20.90 -8.56 -9.50
C TYR A 250 -20.53 -7.06 -9.43
N ARG A 251 -20.92 -6.27 -10.42
CA ARG A 251 -20.62 -4.83 -10.43
C ARG A 251 -21.37 -4.08 -9.32
N THR A 252 -22.65 -4.33 -9.17
CA THR A 252 -23.50 -3.63 -8.18
C THR A 252 -23.32 -4.12 -6.76
N ALA A 253 -22.86 -5.37 -6.58
CA ALA A 253 -22.66 -5.97 -5.26
C ALA A 253 -21.22 -5.83 -4.71
N LEU A 254 -20.23 -5.71 -5.59
CA LEU A 254 -18.82 -5.65 -5.19
C LEU A 254 -18.12 -4.39 -5.71
N VAL A 255 -18.16 -4.15 -7.04
CA VAL A 255 -17.34 -3.07 -7.61
C VAL A 255 -17.79 -1.71 -7.12
N ILE A 256 -19.08 -1.39 -7.22
CA ILE A 256 -19.59 -0.07 -6.82
C ILE A 256 -19.48 0.16 -5.31
N PRO A 257 -19.97 -0.73 -4.43
CA PRO A 257 -19.86 -0.50 -2.98
C PRO A 257 -18.41 -0.50 -2.50
N GLY A 258 -17.57 -1.41 -3.02
CA GLY A 258 -16.16 -1.45 -2.68
C GLY A 258 -15.42 -0.19 -3.09
N SER A 259 -15.65 0.28 -4.32
CA SER A 259 -15.03 1.52 -4.78
C SER A 259 -15.57 2.74 -4.02
N LEU A 260 -16.84 2.75 -3.61
CA LEU A 260 -17.40 3.82 -2.80
C LEU A 260 -16.69 3.91 -1.43
N VAL A 261 -16.52 2.77 -0.74
CA VAL A 261 -15.82 2.73 0.55
C VAL A 261 -14.38 3.20 0.40
N ILE A 262 -13.64 2.66 -0.58
CA ILE A 262 -12.25 3.05 -0.84
C ILE A 262 -12.16 4.54 -1.19
N GLY A 263 -13.07 5.03 -2.03
CA GLY A 263 -13.11 6.43 -2.46
C GLY A 263 -13.41 7.39 -1.31
N LEU A 264 -14.30 7.02 -0.39
CA LEU A 264 -14.60 7.82 0.80
C LEU A 264 -13.40 7.87 1.76
N ILE A 265 -12.71 6.74 1.97
CA ILE A 265 -11.49 6.70 2.78
C ILE A 265 -10.41 7.58 2.15
N GLY A 266 -10.13 7.43 0.85
CA GLY A 266 -9.14 8.23 0.15
C GLY A 266 -9.46 9.73 0.15
N ALA A 267 -10.73 10.09 -0.04
CA ALA A 267 -11.18 11.49 0.05
C ALA A 267 -11.03 12.05 1.46
N TRP A 268 -11.39 11.26 2.49
CA TRP A 268 -11.21 11.65 3.88
C TRP A 268 -9.73 11.89 4.20
N TRP A 269 -8.84 10.95 3.89
CA TRP A 269 -7.41 11.11 4.09
C TRP A 269 -6.81 12.29 3.32
N THR A 270 -7.33 12.57 2.11
CA THR A 270 -6.90 13.76 1.37
C THR A 270 -7.23 15.04 2.15
N ILE A 271 -8.45 15.14 2.69
CA ILE A 271 -8.88 16.30 3.47
C ILE A 271 -8.08 16.39 4.79
N GLU A 272 -7.96 15.27 5.50
CA GLU A 272 -7.23 15.19 6.75
C GLU A 272 -5.78 15.67 6.60
N ARG A 273 -5.05 15.14 5.59
CA ARG A 273 -3.64 15.47 5.34
C ARG A 273 -3.42 16.87 4.76
N VAL A 274 -4.46 17.54 4.23
CA VAL A 274 -4.38 18.94 3.77
C VAL A 274 -4.61 19.94 4.89
N PHE A 275 -5.53 19.64 5.83
CA PHE A 275 -6.05 20.63 6.77
C PHE A 275 -5.65 20.38 8.22
N PHE A 276 -5.18 19.17 8.54
CA PHE A 276 -4.86 18.76 9.91
C PHE A 276 -3.46 18.15 10.01
#